data_d6113889f7d927974e621f495256102c
#
_entry.id   d6113889f7d927974e621f495256102c
#
_cell.length_a   1.000
_cell.length_b   1.000
_cell.length_c   1.000
_cell.angle_alpha   90.00
_cell.angle_beta   90.00
_cell.angle_gamma   90.00
#
_symmetry.space_group_name_H-M   'P 1'
#
loop_
_entity.id
_entity.type
_entity.pdbx_description
1 polymer ?
#
loop_
_entity_poly.entity_id
_entity_poly.type
_entity_poly.pdbx_seq_one_letter_code
_entity_poly.pdbx_strand_id
1 'polypeptide(L)'
;MVSEELKSKLQQITQQEIYKVIVSKPSDKAAKYRKIEIEKKSSGYQAAAYTQKQVFHEKIEPDGLLDYLSGRVGSEFLQLNAWDGTSEYMLLISKKGKVTYRCKKQAEGAAKAQESHNRKKKYLLEEGTVIPPLVDMGVFTAEGKVVRTMYDKFRQINRFLEIIEDGVRDYPYDHLNIIDFGCGKSYLTFILYYYFAEIKKMNVQIVGLDLKEDVIKNCNLAAEKYGYHSLHFELGDINGYQTPFPVDMVVTLHACDTATDYALYNAVQWDAKMIFSVPCCQHELNGQIETDQFSLLTRYGIIKERFSALATDAIRANLLEVCGYKTQLLEFVDFAHTPKNILIRAVQKKIVPRAVKQNYLTEVEHMMEEFHFTPTLYGLLKDSGKI
;
A
#
# COMPACT_ATOMS: atom_id res chain seq x y z
N MET A 1 -38.72 25.35 -23.31
CA MET A 1 -38.36 24.77 -24.62
C MET A 1 -36.88 24.99 -24.83
N VAL A 2 -36.15 23.96 -25.21
CA VAL A 2 -34.73 24.05 -25.58
C VAL A 2 -34.62 24.88 -26.84
N SER A 3 -33.81 25.95 -26.87
CA SER A 3 -33.71 26.81 -28.06
C SER A 3 -33.16 26.00 -29.26
N GLU A 4 -33.60 26.31 -30.49
CA GLU A 4 -33.09 25.65 -31.71
C GLU A 4 -31.54 25.80 -31.79
N GLU A 5 -31.01 26.92 -31.32
CA GLU A 5 -29.57 27.18 -31.26
C GLU A 5 -28.86 26.14 -30.35
N LEU A 6 -29.42 25.85 -29.16
CA LEU A 6 -28.82 24.86 -28.24
C LEU A 6 -28.86 23.44 -28.86
N LYS A 7 -29.96 23.07 -29.48
CA LYS A 7 -30.12 21.78 -30.13
C LYS A 7 -29.11 21.61 -31.27
N SER A 8 -28.93 22.62 -32.11
CA SER A 8 -27.94 22.64 -33.18
C SER A 8 -26.51 22.46 -32.64
N LYS A 9 -26.17 23.13 -31.53
CA LYS A 9 -24.84 23.00 -30.94
C LYS A 9 -24.60 21.65 -30.27
N LEU A 10 -25.58 21.06 -29.60
CA LEU A 10 -25.51 19.69 -29.10
C LEU A 10 -25.31 18.67 -30.21
N GLN A 11 -26.05 18.82 -31.33
CA GLN A 11 -25.88 17.99 -32.49
C GLN A 11 -24.49 18.09 -33.13
N GLN A 12 -23.96 19.32 -33.25
CA GLN A 12 -22.59 19.57 -33.72
C GLN A 12 -21.53 18.86 -32.86
N ILE A 13 -21.72 18.85 -31.54
CA ILE A 13 -20.80 18.17 -30.60
C ILE A 13 -20.93 16.64 -30.72
N THR A 14 -22.15 16.11 -30.68
CA THR A 14 -22.37 14.65 -30.69
C THR A 14 -22.06 13.98 -32.01
N GLN A 15 -21.90 14.74 -33.09
CA GLN A 15 -21.39 14.24 -34.36
C GLN A 15 -19.88 13.97 -34.35
N GLN A 16 -19.16 14.47 -33.33
CA GLN A 16 -17.75 14.13 -33.15
C GLN A 16 -17.58 12.83 -32.38
N GLU A 17 -16.40 12.22 -32.43
CA GLU A 17 -16.09 11.03 -31.64
C GLU A 17 -15.88 11.34 -30.17
N ILE A 18 -16.95 11.78 -29.50
CA ILE A 18 -16.90 12.16 -28.08
C ILE A 18 -16.60 10.93 -27.23
N TYR A 19 -15.54 11.02 -26.41
CA TYR A 19 -15.21 9.99 -25.44
C TYR A 19 -15.62 10.34 -24.01
N LYS A 20 -15.79 11.64 -23.70
CA LYS A 20 -16.19 12.10 -22.36
C LYS A 20 -17.08 13.33 -22.46
N VAL A 21 -18.12 13.36 -21.62
CA VAL A 21 -18.96 14.55 -21.41
C VAL A 21 -19.15 14.76 -19.92
N ILE A 22 -19.12 16.01 -19.47
CA ILE A 22 -19.50 16.42 -18.13
C ILE A 22 -20.58 17.49 -18.23
N VAL A 23 -21.77 17.21 -17.70
CA VAL A 23 -22.81 18.23 -17.50
C VAL A 23 -22.84 18.65 -16.04
N SER A 24 -22.86 19.96 -15.82
CA SER A 24 -22.72 20.56 -14.50
C SER A 24 -23.50 21.89 -14.40
N LYS A 25 -23.41 22.55 -13.26
CA LYS A 25 -24.20 23.74 -12.91
C LYS A 25 -25.71 23.45 -12.99
N PRO A 26 -26.28 22.76 -12.01
CA PRO A 26 -27.73 22.57 -11.93
C PRO A 26 -28.47 23.90 -12.04
N SER A 27 -29.56 23.93 -12.81
CA SER A 27 -30.44 25.12 -13.00
C SER A 27 -31.10 25.49 -11.67
N ASP A 28 -31.38 24.50 -10.82
CA ASP A 28 -31.95 24.67 -9.48
C ASP A 28 -30.95 24.17 -8.43
N LYS A 29 -30.82 24.95 -7.34
CA LYS A 29 -29.99 24.58 -6.17
C LYS A 29 -30.55 23.34 -5.42
N ALA A 30 -31.84 23.07 -5.53
CA ALA A 30 -32.50 21.90 -4.95
C ALA A 30 -32.48 20.66 -5.85
N ALA A 31 -31.87 20.74 -7.06
CA ALA A 31 -31.81 19.62 -7.98
C ALA A 31 -31.18 18.38 -7.33
N LYS A 32 -31.75 17.21 -7.63
CA LYS A 32 -31.28 15.90 -7.14
C LYS A 32 -29.82 15.63 -7.53
N TYR A 33 -29.47 15.93 -8.78
CA TYR A 33 -28.15 15.69 -9.32
C TYR A 33 -27.33 16.98 -9.37
N ARG A 34 -26.05 16.88 -8.97
CA ARG A 34 -25.09 18.01 -8.98
C ARG A 34 -24.28 18.09 -10.25
N LYS A 35 -23.96 16.93 -10.81
CA LYS A 35 -23.29 16.76 -12.12
C LYS A 35 -23.57 15.36 -12.67
N ILE A 36 -23.39 15.20 -13.97
CA ILE A 36 -23.37 13.89 -14.64
C ILE A 36 -22.09 13.80 -15.45
N GLU A 37 -21.34 12.71 -15.27
CA GLU A 37 -20.20 12.37 -16.10
C GLU A 37 -20.58 11.23 -17.03
N ILE A 38 -20.30 11.37 -18.30
CA ILE A 38 -20.64 10.39 -19.34
C ILE A 38 -19.33 9.98 -20.03
N GLU A 39 -19.06 8.69 -20.10
CA GLU A 39 -17.87 8.14 -20.73
C GLU A 39 -18.24 7.12 -21.80
N LYS A 40 -17.55 7.15 -22.94
CA LYS A 40 -17.68 6.16 -24.02
C LYS A 40 -17.14 4.82 -23.53
N LYS A 41 -17.89 3.75 -23.74
CA LYS A 41 -17.52 2.36 -23.47
C LYS A 41 -17.62 1.56 -24.76
N SER A 42 -17.20 0.30 -24.72
CA SER A 42 -17.23 -0.59 -25.89
C SER A 42 -18.65 -0.80 -26.46
N SER A 43 -19.70 -0.66 -25.67
CA SER A 43 -21.09 -0.90 -26.02
C SER A 43 -22.00 0.33 -25.94
N GLY A 44 -21.46 1.56 -26.11
CA GLY A 44 -22.21 2.80 -25.99
C GLY A 44 -21.59 3.76 -25.00
N TYR A 45 -22.41 4.44 -24.18
CA TYR A 45 -21.93 5.35 -23.14
C TYR A 45 -22.44 4.92 -21.77
N GLN A 46 -21.68 5.25 -20.73
CA GLN A 46 -22.07 5.11 -19.35
C GLN A 46 -22.16 6.49 -18.70
N ALA A 47 -23.32 6.84 -18.17
CA ALA A 47 -23.54 8.04 -17.41
C ALA A 47 -23.46 7.72 -15.90
N ALA A 48 -22.73 8.55 -15.17
CA ALA A 48 -22.64 8.55 -13.70
C ALA A 48 -23.24 9.85 -13.18
N ALA A 49 -24.42 9.79 -12.59
CA ALA A 49 -25.16 10.94 -12.05
C ALA A 49 -24.90 11.07 -10.55
N TYR A 50 -24.28 12.17 -10.13
CA TYR A 50 -23.82 12.45 -8.77
C TYR A 50 -24.85 13.26 -7.99
N THR A 51 -25.28 12.73 -6.87
CA THR A 51 -26.00 13.50 -5.81
C THR A 51 -24.98 13.99 -4.77
N GLN A 52 -25.47 14.51 -3.63
CA GLN A 52 -24.57 14.86 -2.50
C GLN A 52 -23.92 13.65 -1.82
N LYS A 53 -24.57 12.46 -1.88
CA LYS A 53 -24.16 11.28 -1.11
C LYS A 53 -24.03 9.99 -1.93
N GLN A 54 -24.57 9.96 -3.15
CA GLN A 54 -24.69 8.75 -3.95
C GLN A 54 -24.40 9.03 -5.41
N VAL A 55 -24.02 7.99 -6.15
CA VAL A 55 -23.81 8.00 -7.59
C VAL A 55 -24.74 6.97 -8.21
N PHE A 56 -25.47 7.36 -9.25
CA PHE A 56 -26.35 6.49 -10.02
C PHE A 56 -25.77 6.27 -11.40
N HIS A 57 -25.73 5.03 -11.85
CA HIS A 57 -25.21 4.68 -13.15
C HIS A 57 -26.34 4.35 -14.12
N GLU A 58 -26.25 4.88 -15.34
CA GLU A 58 -27.21 4.67 -16.40
C GLU A 58 -26.46 4.33 -17.70
N LYS A 59 -26.96 3.37 -18.48
CA LYS A 59 -26.42 3.01 -19.79
C LYS A 59 -27.09 3.84 -20.85
N ILE A 60 -26.32 4.34 -21.82
CA ILE A 60 -26.82 5.09 -22.97
C ILE A 60 -26.35 4.32 -24.21
N GLU A 61 -27.29 4.02 -25.12
CA GLU A 61 -26.99 3.36 -26.39
C GLU A 61 -26.06 4.24 -27.25
N PRO A 62 -25.28 3.67 -28.18
CA PRO A 62 -24.32 4.42 -28.98
C PRO A 62 -24.91 5.68 -29.65
N ASP A 63 -26.11 5.59 -30.18
CA ASP A 63 -26.80 6.70 -30.87
C ASP A 63 -27.65 7.57 -29.93
N GLY A 64 -27.77 7.19 -28.66
CA GLY A 64 -28.63 7.85 -27.67
C GLY A 64 -28.05 9.09 -27.00
N LEU A 65 -26.77 9.44 -27.25
CA LEU A 65 -26.09 10.53 -26.56
C LEU A 65 -26.76 11.88 -26.77
N LEU A 66 -27.17 12.22 -27.99
CA LEU A 66 -27.82 13.47 -28.33
C LEU A 66 -29.14 13.64 -27.57
N ASP A 67 -29.99 12.62 -27.57
CA ASP A 67 -31.30 12.63 -26.92
C ASP A 67 -31.12 12.75 -25.40
N TYR A 68 -30.18 12.01 -24.84
CA TYR A 68 -29.83 12.05 -23.43
C TYR A 68 -29.42 13.46 -22.99
N LEU A 69 -28.55 14.12 -23.76
CA LEU A 69 -28.07 15.47 -23.50
C LEU A 69 -29.16 16.52 -23.73
N SER A 70 -29.98 16.38 -24.80
CA SER A 70 -31.05 17.31 -25.14
C SER A 70 -32.16 17.35 -24.09
N GLY A 71 -32.39 16.25 -23.38
CA GLY A 71 -33.35 16.19 -22.28
C GLY A 71 -32.89 16.88 -21.00
N ARG A 72 -31.57 17.09 -20.83
CA ARG A 72 -30.97 17.55 -19.58
C ARG A 72 -30.27 18.90 -19.66
N VAL A 73 -29.61 19.20 -20.78
CA VAL A 73 -28.86 20.46 -20.96
C VAL A 73 -29.81 21.59 -21.33
N GLY A 74 -29.73 22.67 -20.57
CA GLY A 74 -30.63 23.83 -20.71
C GLY A 74 -31.90 23.74 -19.85
N SER A 75 -32.29 22.54 -19.41
CA SER A 75 -33.41 22.31 -18.49
C SER A 75 -32.90 22.02 -17.06
N GLU A 76 -32.14 20.95 -16.89
CA GLU A 76 -31.61 20.52 -15.60
C GLU A 76 -30.21 21.08 -15.32
N PHE A 77 -29.38 21.22 -16.35
CA PHE A 77 -28.00 21.70 -16.23
C PHE A 77 -27.69 22.85 -17.20
N LEU A 78 -26.89 23.79 -16.74
CA LEU A 78 -26.56 25.02 -17.47
C LEU A 78 -25.14 25.02 -18.09
N GLN A 79 -24.37 23.94 -17.89
CA GLN A 79 -23.03 23.81 -18.48
C GLN A 79 -22.80 22.40 -18.96
N LEU A 80 -22.20 22.29 -20.16
CA LEU A 80 -21.67 21.06 -20.72
C LEU A 80 -20.24 21.27 -21.14
N ASN A 81 -19.37 20.31 -20.80
CA ASN A 81 -18.02 20.17 -21.37
C ASN A 81 -17.94 18.78 -22.03
N ALA A 82 -17.38 18.72 -23.23
CA ALA A 82 -17.20 17.45 -23.98
C ALA A 82 -15.81 17.42 -24.61
N TRP A 83 -15.30 16.21 -24.84
CA TRP A 83 -13.96 15.97 -25.41
C TRP A 83 -14.00 14.86 -26.46
N ASP A 84 -13.32 15.10 -27.60
CA ASP A 84 -13.18 14.12 -28.71
C ASP A 84 -11.72 13.63 -28.89
N GLY A 85 -10.81 13.97 -27.95
CA GLY A 85 -9.39 13.63 -28.02
C GLY A 85 -8.51 14.68 -28.68
N THR A 86 -9.08 15.54 -29.53
CA THR A 86 -8.36 16.65 -30.20
C THR A 86 -8.85 18.02 -29.75
N SER A 87 -10.07 18.09 -29.26
CA SER A 87 -10.76 19.33 -28.93
C SER A 87 -11.56 19.21 -27.65
N GLU A 88 -11.67 20.31 -26.94
CA GLU A 88 -12.59 20.52 -25.83
C GLU A 88 -13.72 21.45 -26.29
N TYR A 89 -14.95 20.99 -26.12
CA TYR A 89 -16.17 21.73 -26.40
C TYR A 89 -16.80 22.19 -25.10
N MET A 90 -17.17 23.45 -24.99
CA MET A 90 -17.87 23.99 -23.85
C MET A 90 -19.15 24.70 -24.29
N LEU A 91 -20.27 24.31 -23.70
CA LEU A 91 -21.54 25.01 -23.77
C LEU A 91 -21.88 25.59 -22.40
N LEU A 92 -22.21 26.86 -22.37
CA LEU A 92 -22.70 27.56 -21.17
C LEU A 92 -24.02 28.22 -21.51
N ILE A 93 -25.04 27.94 -20.69
CA ILE A 93 -26.38 28.50 -20.84
C ILE A 93 -26.62 29.49 -19.69
N SER A 94 -26.96 30.72 -20.00
CA SER A 94 -27.32 31.70 -18.97
C SER A 94 -28.73 31.43 -18.44
N LYS A 95 -29.08 31.96 -17.27
CA LYS A 95 -30.45 31.89 -16.72
C LYS A 95 -31.51 32.54 -17.64
N LYS A 96 -31.10 33.42 -18.57
CA LYS A 96 -31.95 34.05 -19.58
C LYS A 96 -32.00 33.26 -20.91
N GLY A 97 -31.43 32.03 -20.95
CA GLY A 97 -31.45 31.15 -22.11
C GLY A 97 -30.40 31.46 -23.19
N LYS A 98 -29.50 32.46 -22.99
CA LYS A 98 -28.43 32.75 -23.96
C LYS A 98 -27.42 31.62 -23.94
N VAL A 99 -27.13 31.04 -25.10
CA VAL A 99 -26.14 29.98 -25.34
C VAL A 99 -24.79 30.59 -25.67
N THR A 100 -23.74 30.14 -25.03
CA THR A 100 -22.35 30.46 -25.36
C THR A 100 -21.61 29.16 -25.66
N TYR A 101 -21.06 29.04 -26.87
CA TYR A 101 -20.31 27.90 -27.36
C TYR A 101 -18.84 28.28 -27.53
N ARG A 102 -17.93 27.41 -27.06
CA ARG A 102 -16.49 27.53 -27.28
C ARG A 102 -15.94 26.15 -27.66
N CYS A 103 -15.03 26.15 -28.65
CA CYS A 103 -14.24 24.98 -29.02
C CYS A 103 -12.77 25.39 -28.91
N LYS A 104 -11.99 24.61 -28.16
CA LYS A 104 -10.55 24.81 -27.98
C LYS A 104 -9.81 23.55 -28.43
N LYS A 105 -8.91 23.68 -29.41
CA LYS A 105 -8.00 22.60 -29.79
C LYS A 105 -7.06 22.31 -28.62
N GLN A 106 -6.91 21.04 -28.28
CA GLN A 106 -5.89 20.59 -27.32
C GLN A 106 -4.57 20.42 -28.07
N ALA A 107 -3.45 20.76 -27.38
CA ALA A 107 -2.12 20.49 -27.93
C ALA A 107 -1.94 18.96 -28.11
N GLU A 108 -1.27 18.56 -29.20
CA GLU A 108 -0.92 17.16 -29.46
C GLU A 108 -0.19 16.57 -28.25
N GLY A 109 -0.77 15.50 -27.68
CA GLY A 109 -0.28 14.83 -26.47
C GLY A 109 -1.22 14.87 -25.27
N ALA A 110 -2.33 15.62 -25.30
CA ALA A 110 -3.32 15.68 -24.21
C ALA A 110 -4.39 14.58 -24.26
N ALA A 111 -4.45 13.78 -25.32
CA ALA A 111 -5.22 12.55 -25.37
C ALA A 111 -4.48 11.48 -24.53
N LYS A 112 -4.60 11.57 -23.19
CA LYS A 112 -4.32 10.40 -22.37
C LYS A 112 -5.23 9.29 -22.84
N ALA A 113 -4.61 8.22 -23.34
CA ALA A 113 -5.26 6.99 -23.72
C ALA A 113 -6.41 6.68 -22.76
N GLN A 114 -7.54 6.21 -23.30
CA GLN A 114 -8.59 5.57 -22.52
C GLN A 114 -7.96 4.50 -21.64
N GLU A 115 -7.66 4.88 -20.39
CA GLU A 115 -7.41 3.86 -19.40
C GLU A 115 -8.75 3.15 -19.19
N SER A 116 -8.81 1.93 -19.67
CA SER A 116 -9.89 1.02 -19.31
C SER A 116 -10.01 1.04 -17.78
N HIS A 117 -11.22 1.01 -17.21
CA HIS A 117 -11.43 0.86 -15.76
C HIS A 117 -10.83 -0.43 -15.19
N ASN A 118 -10.29 -1.30 -16.02
CA ASN A 118 -9.34 -2.37 -15.72
C ASN A 118 -7.92 -1.89 -16.00
N ARG A 119 -7.42 -0.93 -15.21
CA ARG A 119 -5.98 -0.82 -15.04
C ARG A 119 -5.50 -2.16 -14.49
N LYS A 120 -4.90 -2.98 -15.35
CA LYS A 120 -4.13 -4.12 -14.85
C LYS A 120 -3.07 -3.50 -13.94
N LYS A 121 -3.19 -3.77 -12.63
CA LYS A 121 -2.17 -3.34 -11.68
C LYS A 121 -0.84 -3.91 -12.19
N LYS A 122 0.13 -3.04 -12.44
CA LYS A 122 1.47 -3.48 -12.83
C LYS A 122 2.15 -3.99 -11.56
N TYR A 123 2.35 -5.28 -11.49
CA TYR A 123 3.02 -5.96 -10.39
C TYR A 123 4.53 -5.94 -10.58
N LEU A 124 5.29 -5.98 -9.49
CA LEU A 124 6.76 -6.09 -9.54
C LEU A 124 7.20 -7.48 -10.01
N LEU A 125 6.43 -8.52 -9.65
CA LEU A 125 6.56 -9.86 -10.20
C LEU A 125 5.41 -10.05 -11.19
N GLU A 126 5.73 -10.23 -12.47
CA GLU A 126 4.74 -10.34 -13.54
C GLU A 126 4.51 -11.79 -13.94
N GLU A 127 3.31 -12.12 -14.42
CA GLU A 127 3.02 -13.40 -15.06
C GLU A 127 3.82 -13.52 -16.37
N GLY A 128 4.18 -14.76 -16.71
CA GLY A 128 4.97 -15.07 -17.90
C GLY A 128 6.46 -15.24 -17.65
N THR A 129 6.94 -14.90 -16.46
CA THR A 129 8.31 -15.18 -16.01
C THR A 129 8.29 -16.34 -15.02
N VAL A 130 9.08 -17.37 -15.28
CA VAL A 130 9.22 -18.50 -14.35
C VAL A 130 10.10 -18.07 -13.18
N ILE A 131 9.50 -18.01 -11.99
CA ILE A 131 10.18 -17.66 -10.74
C ILE A 131 10.21 -18.94 -9.88
N PRO A 132 11.35 -19.64 -9.77
CA PRO A 132 11.44 -20.96 -9.17
C PRO A 132 10.82 -21.06 -7.77
N PRO A 133 11.07 -20.13 -6.83
CA PRO A 133 10.41 -20.18 -5.53
C PRO A 133 8.87 -20.10 -5.60
N LEU A 134 8.32 -19.30 -6.52
CA LEU A 134 6.86 -19.20 -6.68
C LEU A 134 6.22 -20.45 -7.29
N VAL A 135 6.98 -21.16 -8.12
CA VAL A 135 6.54 -22.46 -8.67
C VAL A 135 6.51 -23.51 -7.56
N ASP A 136 7.58 -23.63 -6.79
CA ASP A 136 7.65 -24.58 -5.66
C ASP A 136 6.60 -24.28 -4.56
N MET A 137 6.22 -23.02 -4.38
CA MET A 137 5.13 -22.59 -3.51
C MET A 137 3.73 -22.92 -4.07
N GLY A 138 3.62 -23.33 -5.33
CA GLY A 138 2.34 -23.52 -6.02
C GLY A 138 1.60 -22.20 -6.32
N VAL A 139 2.28 -21.06 -6.24
CA VAL A 139 1.73 -19.74 -6.61
C VAL A 139 1.75 -19.56 -8.13
N PHE A 140 2.83 -20.04 -8.77
CA PHE A 140 2.96 -20.09 -10.23
C PHE A 140 2.87 -21.53 -10.75
N THR A 141 2.39 -21.67 -11.97
CA THR A 141 2.57 -22.91 -12.74
C THR A 141 4.01 -22.99 -13.28
N ALA A 142 4.40 -24.14 -13.84
CA ALA A 142 5.69 -24.32 -14.46
C ALA A 142 5.94 -23.35 -15.64
N GLU A 143 4.86 -22.83 -16.26
CA GLU A 143 4.92 -21.85 -17.35
C GLU A 143 4.86 -20.39 -16.84
N GLY A 144 4.96 -20.16 -15.54
CA GLY A 144 4.98 -18.83 -14.94
C GLY A 144 3.62 -18.12 -14.87
N LYS A 145 2.49 -18.85 -14.95
CA LYS A 145 1.15 -18.29 -14.79
C LYS A 145 0.70 -18.38 -13.34
N VAL A 146 0.00 -17.36 -12.83
CA VAL A 146 -0.56 -17.39 -11.47
C VAL A 146 -1.66 -18.44 -11.37
N VAL A 147 -1.54 -19.33 -10.38
CA VAL A 147 -2.58 -20.31 -10.04
C VAL A 147 -3.77 -19.56 -9.45
N ARG A 148 -4.96 -19.74 -10.04
CA ARG A 148 -6.16 -18.96 -9.70
C ARG A 148 -6.49 -18.94 -8.20
N THR A 149 -6.36 -20.05 -7.51
CA THR A 149 -6.61 -20.17 -6.06
C THR A 149 -5.53 -19.50 -5.20
N MET A 150 -4.38 -19.17 -5.78
CA MET A 150 -3.23 -18.54 -5.12
C MET A 150 -3.10 -17.05 -5.47
N TYR A 151 -4.09 -16.47 -6.15
CA TYR A 151 -4.02 -15.09 -6.62
C TYR A 151 -3.90 -14.09 -5.46
N ASP A 152 -4.56 -14.34 -4.33
CA ASP A 152 -4.44 -13.50 -3.14
C ASP A 152 -3.03 -13.56 -2.54
N LYS A 153 -2.42 -14.75 -2.51
CA LYS A 153 -1.03 -14.91 -2.08
C LYS A 153 -0.05 -14.20 -3.01
N PHE A 154 -0.27 -14.27 -4.32
CA PHE A 154 0.49 -13.51 -5.31
C PHE A 154 0.39 -11.99 -5.09
N ARG A 155 -0.82 -11.47 -4.83
CA ARG A 155 -1.02 -10.05 -4.51
C ARG A 155 -0.29 -9.64 -3.23
N GLN A 156 -0.33 -10.48 -2.21
CA GLN A 156 0.34 -10.27 -0.93
C GLN A 156 1.86 -10.18 -1.08
N ILE A 157 2.45 -11.10 -1.84
CA ILE A 157 3.88 -11.09 -2.16
C ILE A 157 4.27 -9.79 -2.90
N ASN A 158 3.51 -9.40 -3.92
CA ASN A 158 3.77 -8.14 -4.63
C ASN A 158 3.60 -6.92 -3.74
N ARG A 159 2.61 -6.91 -2.83
CA ARG A 159 2.43 -5.83 -1.85
C ARG A 159 3.63 -5.71 -0.92
N PHE A 160 4.17 -6.82 -0.47
CA PHE A 160 5.40 -6.85 0.33
C PHE A 160 6.56 -6.21 -0.43
N LEU A 161 6.79 -6.64 -1.67
CA LEU A 161 7.85 -6.07 -2.50
C LEU A 161 7.64 -4.57 -2.79
N GLU A 162 6.41 -4.11 -3.01
CA GLU A 162 6.11 -2.67 -3.16
C GLU A 162 6.52 -1.86 -1.92
N ILE A 163 6.29 -2.39 -0.73
CA ILE A 163 6.67 -1.74 0.54
C ILE A 163 8.20 -1.71 0.69
N ILE A 164 8.87 -2.80 0.35
CA ILE A 164 10.34 -2.90 0.35
C ILE A 164 10.93 -1.91 -0.68
N GLU A 165 10.44 -1.93 -1.92
CA GLU A 165 10.88 -1.05 -3.01
C GLU A 165 10.78 0.44 -2.63
N ASP A 166 9.69 0.81 -1.97
CA ASP A 166 9.50 2.18 -1.49
C ASP A 166 10.52 2.55 -0.38
N GLY A 167 10.89 1.59 0.45
CA GLY A 167 11.90 1.78 1.50
C GLY A 167 13.34 1.88 0.98
N VAL A 168 13.67 1.15 -0.10
CA VAL A 168 15.01 1.18 -0.70
C VAL A 168 15.18 2.24 -1.78
N ARG A 169 14.14 3.03 -2.09
CA ARG A 169 14.13 3.99 -3.21
C ARG A 169 15.33 4.94 -3.18
N ASP A 170 15.68 5.44 -2.00
CA ASP A 170 16.75 6.42 -1.82
C ASP A 170 18.06 5.77 -1.32
N TYR A 171 18.13 4.42 -1.35
CA TYR A 171 19.34 3.70 -0.95
C TYR A 171 20.41 3.82 -2.06
N PRO A 172 21.60 4.41 -1.75
CA PRO A 172 22.50 4.89 -2.78
C PRO A 172 23.50 3.84 -3.28
N TYR A 173 23.46 2.61 -2.74
CA TYR A 173 24.45 1.59 -3.05
C TYR A 173 23.89 0.49 -3.95
N ASP A 174 24.78 -0.21 -4.66
CA ASP A 174 24.50 -1.35 -5.53
C ASP A 174 24.63 -2.70 -4.81
N HIS A 175 25.00 -2.69 -3.53
CA HIS A 175 25.07 -3.88 -2.66
C HIS A 175 24.05 -3.76 -1.54
N LEU A 176 23.59 -4.90 -1.00
CA LEU A 176 22.60 -4.94 0.05
C LEU A 176 22.81 -6.19 0.93
N ASN A 177 23.11 -5.98 2.20
CA ASN A 177 23.30 -7.03 3.18
C ASN A 177 22.04 -7.12 4.07
N ILE A 178 21.39 -8.27 4.04
CA ILE A 178 20.08 -8.50 4.68
C ILE A 178 20.19 -9.59 5.73
N ILE A 179 19.61 -9.36 6.91
CA ILE A 179 19.31 -10.40 7.90
C ILE A 179 17.79 -10.59 7.99
N ASP A 180 17.33 -11.83 7.87
CA ASP A 180 15.93 -12.22 8.05
C ASP A 180 15.78 -13.09 9.30
N PHE A 181 15.17 -12.53 10.34
CA PHE A 181 14.95 -13.20 11.61
C PHE A 181 13.62 -13.98 11.63
N GLY A 182 13.71 -15.25 12.09
CA GLY A 182 12.54 -16.12 12.14
C GLY A 182 12.04 -16.47 10.74
N CYS A 183 12.99 -16.78 9.85
CA CYS A 183 12.72 -16.94 8.42
C CYS A 183 11.70 -18.08 8.11
N GLY A 184 11.54 -19.06 9.01
CA GLY A 184 10.61 -20.17 8.85
C GLY A 184 10.83 -20.89 7.51
N LYS A 185 9.75 -21.11 6.75
CA LYS A 185 9.84 -21.69 5.39
C LYS A 185 10.45 -20.75 4.36
N SER A 186 10.83 -19.54 4.75
CA SER A 186 11.63 -18.55 4.01
C SER A 186 11.07 -18.13 2.65
N TYR A 187 9.79 -18.31 2.41
CA TYR A 187 9.22 -17.97 1.10
C TYR A 187 9.49 -16.52 0.68
N LEU A 188 9.32 -15.57 1.60
CA LEU A 188 9.55 -14.17 1.30
C LEU A 188 11.03 -13.84 1.21
N THR A 189 11.90 -14.54 1.93
CA THR A 189 13.36 -14.40 1.83
C THR A 189 13.86 -14.81 0.45
N PHE A 190 13.36 -15.94 -0.10
CA PHE A 190 13.67 -16.35 -1.48
C PHE A 190 13.20 -15.34 -2.51
N ILE A 191 12.03 -14.73 -2.27
CA ILE A 191 11.48 -13.71 -3.15
C ILE A 191 12.28 -12.40 -3.07
N LEU A 192 12.74 -12.02 -1.87
CA LEU A 192 13.64 -10.87 -1.70
C LEU A 192 14.96 -11.08 -2.46
N TYR A 193 15.56 -12.26 -2.33
CA TYR A 193 16.78 -12.58 -3.08
C TYR A 193 16.54 -12.46 -4.59
N TYR A 194 15.49 -13.12 -5.11
CA TYR A 194 15.14 -13.04 -6.53
C TYR A 194 14.92 -11.59 -6.97
N TYR A 195 14.21 -10.82 -6.19
CA TYR A 195 13.91 -9.43 -6.52
C TYR A 195 15.18 -8.57 -6.61
N PHE A 196 16.04 -8.62 -5.62
CA PHE A 196 17.24 -7.80 -5.60
C PHE A 196 18.34 -8.33 -6.55
N ALA A 197 18.61 -9.63 -6.55
CA ALA A 197 19.66 -10.21 -7.37
C ALA A 197 19.24 -10.29 -8.85
N GLU A 198 18.03 -10.80 -9.14
CA GLU A 198 17.65 -11.11 -10.51
C GLU A 198 16.92 -9.96 -11.22
N ILE A 199 16.06 -9.22 -10.53
CA ILE A 199 15.32 -8.10 -11.14
C ILE A 199 16.11 -6.80 -11.05
N LYS A 200 16.61 -6.45 -9.84
CA LYS A 200 17.34 -5.20 -9.61
C LYS A 200 18.83 -5.28 -9.99
N LYS A 201 19.38 -6.49 -10.16
CA LYS A 201 20.79 -6.74 -10.46
C LYS A 201 21.75 -6.14 -9.43
N MET A 202 21.33 -6.11 -8.17
CA MET A 202 22.15 -5.69 -7.04
C MET A 202 23.02 -6.85 -6.54
N ASN A 203 24.17 -6.53 -5.97
CA ASN A 203 24.97 -7.50 -5.22
C ASN A 203 24.33 -7.69 -3.83
N VAL A 204 23.52 -8.75 -3.66
CA VAL A 204 22.80 -9.01 -2.43
C VAL A 204 23.40 -10.19 -1.67
N GLN A 205 23.55 -10.03 -0.35
CA GLN A 205 23.86 -11.11 0.58
C GLN A 205 22.73 -11.19 1.59
N ILE A 206 22.16 -12.38 1.77
CA ILE A 206 21.06 -12.60 2.73
C ILE A 206 21.44 -13.76 3.66
N VAL A 207 21.29 -13.53 4.96
CA VAL A 207 21.31 -14.60 5.97
C VAL A 207 19.94 -14.69 6.63
N GLY A 208 19.31 -15.85 6.50
CA GLY A 208 18.08 -16.20 7.20
C GLY A 208 18.38 -16.99 8.45
N LEU A 209 17.73 -16.64 9.57
CA LEU A 209 17.93 -17.29 10.87
C LEU A 209 16.64 -17.95 11.35
N ASP A 210 16.75 -19.17 11.85
CA ASP A 210 15.66 -19.90 12.53
C ASP A 210 16.24 -20.81 13.62
N LEU A 211 15.40 -21.20 14.57
CA LEU A 211 15.77 -22.11 15.67
C LEU A 211 15.64 -23.60 15.31
N LYS A 212 15.09 -23.92 14.13
CA LYS A 212 14.76 -25.28 13.72
C LYS A 212 15.74 -25.79 12.67
N GLU A 213 16.55 -26.81 13.02
CA GLU A 213 17.52 -27.42 12.12
C GLU A 213 16.93 -27.93 10.80
N ASP A 214 15.76 -28.60 10.87
CA ASP A 214 15.09 -29.11 9.67
C ASP A 214 14.69 -27.99 8.71
N VAL A 215 14.26 -26.82 9.25
CA VAL A 215 13.93 -25.65 8.46
C VAL A 215 15.17 -25.13 7.75
N ILE A 216 16.25 -24.94 8.49
CA ILE A 216 17.54 -24.45 7.96
C ILE A 216 18.07 -25.36 6.85
N LYS A 217 18.09 -26.68 7.10
CA LYS A 217 18.52 -27.67 6.11
C LYS A 217 17.70 -27.60 4.82
N ASN A 218 16.37 -27.56 4.94
CA ASN A 218 15.47 -27.50 3.79
C ASN A 218 15.62 -26.18 3.00
N CYS A 219 15.81 -25.06 3.71
CA CYS A 219 15.99 -23.77 3.09
C CYS A 219 17.34 -23.67 2.33
N ASN A 220 18.42 -24.21 2.90
CA ASN A 220 19.71 -24.25 2.19
C ASN A 220 19.66 -25.16 0.95
N LEU A 221 19.00 -26.32 1.02
CA LEU A 221 18.78 -27.17 -0.16
C LEU A 221 17.96 -26.47 -1.24
N ALA A 222 16.97 -25.67 -0.86
CA ALA A 222 16.18 -24.88 -1.80
C ALA A 222 17.00 -23.75 -2.41
N ALA A 223 17.82 -23.05 -1.62
CA ALA A 223 18.72 -22.01 -2.11
C ALA A 223 19.71 -22.55 -3.15
N GLU A 224 20.31 -23.72 -2.88
CA GLU A 224 21.20 -24.44 -3.81
C GLU A 224 20.43 -24.82 -5.10
N LYS A 225 19.24 -25.41 -4.96
CA LYS A 225 18.38 -25.78 -6.10
C LYS A 225 18.08 -24.59 -7.01
N TYR A 226 17.88 -23.38 -6.44
CA TYR A 226 17.59 -22.17 -7.20
C TYR A 226 18.84 -21.45 -7.71
N GLY A 227 20.04 -21.88 -7.32
CA GLY A 227 21.30 -21.21 -7.65
C GLY A 227 21.51 -19.89 -6.91
N TYR A 228 20.92 -19.73 -5.72
CA TYR A 228 21.00 -18.51 -4.91
C TYR A 228 22.23 -18.54 -3.99
N HIS A 229 23.42 -18.39 -4.59
CA HIS A 229 24.71 -18.60 -3.92
C HIS A 229 25.02 -17.63 -2.77
N SER A 230 24.40 -16.46 -2.73
CA SER A 230 24.57 -15.46 -1.67
C SER A 230 23.39 -15.43 -0.68
N LEU A 231 22.57 -16.47 -0.68
CA LEU A 231 21.49 -16.69 0.27
C LEU A 231 21.83 -17.91 1.13
N HIS A 232 22.03 -17.70 2.42
CA HIS A 232 22.38 -18.73 3.40
C HIS A 232 21.38 -18.74 4.54
N PHE A 233 21.19 -19.92 5.12
CA PHE A 233 20.34 -20.06 6.29
C PHE A 233 21.15 -20.71 7.41
N GLU A 234 21.09 -20.11 8.61
CA GLU A 234 21.85 -20.49 9.78
C GLU A 234 20.96 -20.79 10.98
N LEU A 235 21.34 -21.79 11.75
CA LEU A 235 20.72 -22.02 13.05
C LEU A 235 21.18 -20.95 14.03
N GLY A 236 20.26 -20.14 14.56
CA GLY A 236 20.63 -19.06 15.46
C GLY A 236 19.46 -18.50 16.23
N ASP A 237 19.74 -18.12 17.48
CA ASP A 237 18.82 -17.33 18.28
C ASP A 237 18.99 -15.85 17.96
N ILE A 238 17.90 -15.13 17.80
CA ILE A 238 17.88 -13.68 17.62
C ILE A 238 18.63 -12.98 18.79
N ASN A 239 18.44 -13.50 20.00
CA ASN A 239 19.09 -12.97 21.17
C ASN A 239 20.58 -13.36 21.16
N GLY A 240 21.46 -12.36 21.01
CA GLY A 240 22.91 -12.53 21.02
C GLY A 240 23.54 -12.94 19.69
N TYR A 241 22.79 -13.00 18.58
CA TYR A 241 23.37 -13.25 17.26
C TYR A 241 24.38 -12.17 16.88
N GLN A 242 25.54 -12.61 16.38
CA GLN A 242 26.60 -11.75 15.86
C GLN A 242 26.63 -11.86 14.34
N THR A 243 26.39 -10.76 13.65
CA THR A 243 26.43 -10.74 12.18
C THR A 243 27.86 -10.79 11.65
N PRO A 244 28.14 -11.57 10.60
CA PRO A 244 29.46 -11.64 9.99
C PRO A 244 29.80 -10.44 9.08
N PHE A 245 28.84 -9.54 8.82
CA PHE A 245 28.97 -8.40 7.92
C PHE A 245 28.18 -7.18 8.42
N PRO A 246 28.48 -5.96 7.93
CA PRO A 246 27.64 -4.79 8.19
C PRO A 246 26.23 -5.01 7.60
N VAL A 247 25.19 -4.76 8.40
CA VAL A 247 23.79 -5.00 8.02
C VAL A 247 23.19 -3.72 7.46
N ASP A 248 22.63 -3.81 6.25
CA ASP A 248 21.90 -2.71 5.63
C ASP A 248 20.39 -2.80 5.90
N MET A 249 19.85 -4.02 5.90
CA MET A 249 18.44 -4.28 6.08
C MET A 249 18.18 -5.43 7.05
N VAL A 250 17.26 -5.22 7.97
CA VAL A 250 16.70 -6.29 8.80
C VAL A 250 15.25 -6.53 8.40
N VAL A 251 14.93 -7.79 8.15
CA VAL A 251 13.57 -8.27 7.89
C VAL A 251 13.19 -9.22 9.00
N THR A 252 11.95 -9.12 9.50
CA THR A 252 11.41 -10.08 10.46
C THR A 252 9.91 -10.21 10.25
N LEU A 253 9.49 -11.35 9.71
CA LEU A 253 8.10 -11.57 9.31
C LEU A 253 7.38 -12.58 10.23
N HIS A 254 8.14 -13.36 10.99
CA HIS A 254 7.60 -14.43 11.82
C HIS A 254 8.26 -14.53 13.21
N ALA A 255 8.98 -13.50 13.66
CA ALA A 255 9.42 -13.40 15.03
C ALA A 255 8.23 -13.06 15.93
N CYS A 256 7.84 -13.99 16.79
CA CYS A 256 6.67 -13.82 17.63
C CYS A 256 7.00 -13.10 18.93
N ASP A 257 6.06 -12.24 19.38
CA ASP A 257 6.08 -11.56 20.66
C ASP A 257 7.39 -10.80 20.91
N THR A 258 8.09 -11.06 22.02
CA THR A 258 9.35 -10.42 22.41
C THR A 258 10.51 -10.74 21.45
N ALA A 259 10.47 -11.82 20.69
CA ALA A 259 11.47 -12.08 19.64
C ALA A 259 11.49 -10.94 18.57
N THR A 260 10.35 -10.30 18.30
CA THR A 260 10.32 -9.07 17.50
C THR A 260 11.15 -7.95 18.14
N ASP A 261 11.08 -7.79 19.46
CA ASP A 261 11.80 -6.74 20.18
C ASP A 261 13.32 -6.95 20.13
N TYR A 262 13.79 -8.19 20.24
CA TYR A 262 15.20 -8.53 20.04
C TYR A 262 15.65 -8.29 18.61
N ALA A 263 14.83 -8.59 17.60
CA ALA A 263 15.15 -8.32 16.20
C ALA A 263 15.30 -6.80 15.93
N LEU A 264 14.36 -6.00 16.43
CA LEU A 264 14.41 -4.54 16.33
C LEU A 264 15.61 -3.95 17.07
N TYR A 265 15.89 -4.47 18.29
CA TYR A 265 17.06 -4.08 19.06
C TYR A 265 18.37 -4.37 18.33
N ASN A 266 18.54 -5.59 17.80
CA ASN A 266 19.73 -5.95 17.01
C ASN A 266 19.87 -5.05 15.77
N ALA A 267 18.79 -4.76 15.06
CA ALA A 267 18.80 -3.83 13.93
C ALA A 267 19.32 -2.44 14.33
N VAL A 268 18.89 -1.92 15.49
CA VAL A 268 19.38 -0.63 16.03
C VAL A 268 20.85 -0.73 16.45
N GLN A 269 21.28 -1.85 17.05
CA GLN A 269 22.70 -2.05 17.44
C GLN A 269 23.62 -2.10 16.24
N TRP A 270 23.21 -2.74 15.15
CA TRP A 270 23.99 -2.85 13.91
C TRP A 270 23.92 -1.62 13.02
N ASP A 271 23.21 -0.56 13.45
CA ASP A 271 22.99 0.66 12.65
C ASP A 271 22.39 0.34 11.26
N ALA A 272 21.49 -0.65 11.20
CA ALA A 272 20.84 -1.05 9.97
C ALA A 272 20.11 0.14 9.33
N LYS A 273 20.21 0.27 8.01
CA LYS A 273 19.63 1.42 7.29
C LYS A 273 18.11 1.29 7.14
N MET A 274 17.62 0.05 7.13
CA MET A 274 16.21 -0.25 6.92
C MET A 274 15.76 -1.41 7.78
N ILE A 275 14.53 -1.33 8.30
CA ILE A 275 13.90 -2.38 9.11
C ILE A 275 12.49 -2.59 8.57
N PHE A 276 12.14 -3.85 8.32
CA PHE A 276 10.80 -4.28 7.92
C PHE A 276 10.35 -5.41 8.85
N SER A 277 9.40 -5.12 9.72
CA SER A 277 8.92 -6.07 10.72
C SER A 277 7.41 -6.26 10.60
N VAL A 278 6.96 -7.53 10.62
CA VAL A 278 5.54 -7.90 10.66
C VAL A 278 5.28 -8.64 11.97
N PRO A 279 4.94 -7.93 13.05
CA PRO A 279 4.62 -8.55 14.33
C PRO A 279 3.34 -9.37 14.22
N CYS A 280 3.41 -10.66 14.47
CA CYS A 280 2.25 -11.54 14.42
C CYS A 280 1.61 -11.82 15.79
N CYS A 281 2.35 -11.61 16.88
CA CYS A 281 1.91 -11.85 18.25
C CYS A 281 2.38 -10.70 19.15
N GLN A 282 1.54 -10.27 20.10
CA GLN A 282 1.83 -9.22 21.08
C GLN A 282 1.22 -9.64 22.44
N HIS A 283 1.77 -10.72 23.05
CA HIS A 283 1.25 -11.26 24.30
C HIS A 283 1.81 -10.55 25.54
N GLU A 284 3.03 -10.03 25.44
CA GLU A 284 3.74 -9.38 26.57
C GLU A 284 2.87 -8.32 27.25
N LEU A 285 2.46 -7.28 26.51
CA LEU A 285 1.69 -6.18 27.09
C LEU A 285 0.26 -6.59 27.45
N ASN A 286 -0.33 -7.58 26.75
CA ASN A 286 -1.65 -8.08 27.10
C ASN A 286 -1.69 -8.69 28.50
N GLY A 287 -0.60 -9.32 28.93
CA GLY A 287 -0.44 -9.81 30.30
C GLY A 287 -0.23 -8.74 31.37
N GLN A 288 0.40 -7.63 31.00
CA GLN A 288 0.82 -6.56 31.92
C GLN A 288 -0.20 -5.43 32.05
N ILE A 289 -1.00 -5.14 31.02
CA ILE A 289 -1.89 -3.98 30.99
C ILE A 289 -2.88 -3.95 32.17
N GLU A 290 -2.78 -2.93 32.98
CA GLU A 290 -3.70 -2.55 34.06
C GLU A 290 -3.94 -1.04 33.99
N THR A 291 -5.18 -0.60 34.19
CA THR A 291 -5.55 0.82 34.25
C THR A 291 -6.90 1.02 34.93
N ASP A 292 -7.01 2.00 35.78
CA ASP A 292 -8.27 2.40 36.40
C ASP A 292 -9.04 3.36 35.50
N GLN A 293 -8.34 4.26 34.78
CA GLN A 293 -8.96 5.30 33.97
C GLN A 293 -9.58 4.76 32.67
N PHE A 294 -8.96 3.74 32.07
CA PHE A 294 -9.38 3.15 30.80
C PHE A 294 -9.94 1.72 30.95
N SER A 295 -10.61 1.44 32.10
CA SER A 295 -11.20 0.12 32.37
C SER A 295 -12.16 -0.38 31.27
N LEU A 296 -12.77 0.52 30.48
CA LEU A 296 -13.56 0.17 29.30
C LEU A 296 -12.77 -0.60 28.22
N LEU A 297 -11.47 -0.31 28.08
CA LEU A 297 -10.60 -0.99 27.10
C LEU A 297 -10.13 -2.36 27.62
N THR A 298 -9.99 -2.52 28.95
CA THR A 298 -9.42 -3.74 29.55
C THR A 298 -10.47 -4.73 30.04
N ARG A 299 -11.73 -4.28 30.26
CA ARG A 299 -12.85 -5.08 30.74
C ARG A 299 -13.19 -6.26 29.83
N TYR A 300 -13.14 -6.08 28.52
CA TYR A 300 -13.49 -7.12 27.56
C TYR A 300 -12.21 -7.70 26.93
N GLY A 301 -11.99 -9.01 27.10
CA GLY A 301 -10.76 -9.68 26.68
C GLY A 301 -10.38 -9.44 25.21
N ILE A 302 -11.36 -9.44 24.29
CA ILE A 302 -11.11 -9.15 22.87
C ILE A 302 -10.68 -7.70 22.63
N ILE A 303 -11.19 -6.74 23.41
CA ILE A 303 -10.78 -5.33 23.28
C ILE A 303 -9.39 -5.15 23.90
N LYS A 304 -9.15 -5.74 25.09
CA LYS A 304 -7.87 -5.73 25.77
C LYS A 304 -6.76 -6.29 24.85
N GLU A 305 -6.99 -7.44 24.22
CA GLU A 305 -6.04 -8.08 23.30
C GLU A 305 -5.71 -7.18 22.09
N ARG A 306 -6.74 -6.63 21.43
CA ARG A 306 -6.54 -5.75 20.28
C ARG A 306 -5.85 -4.45 20.65
N PHE A 307 -6.22 -3.84 21.76
CA PHE A 307 -5.59 -2.64 22.27
C PHE A 307 -4.12 -2.89 22.60
N SER A 308 -3.81 -3.99 23.30
CA SER A 308 -2.42 -4.38 23.61
C SER A 308 -1.58 -4.55 22.36
N ALA A 309 -2.12 -5.21 21.34
CA ALA A 309 -1.40 -5.43 20.09
C ALA A 309 -1.07 -4.10 19.40
N LEU A 310 -2.04 -3.20 19.29
CA LEU A 310 -1.83 -1.89 18.68
C LEU A 310 -0.88 -1.01 19.52
N ALA A 311 -1.00 -1.05 20.85
CA ALA A 311 -0.11 -0.33 21.77
C ALA A 311 1.34 -0.82 21.63
N THR A 312 1.56 -2.14 21.59
CA THR A 312 2.88 -2.74 21.41
C THR A 312 3.54 -2.24 20.12
N ASP A 313 2.81 -2.30 19.00
CA ASP A 313 3.37 -1.90 17.70
C ASP A 313 3.58 -0.38 17.61
N ALA A 314 2.71 0.42 18.24
CA ALA A 314 2.90 1.87 18.35
C ALA A 314 4.15 2.23 19.19
N ILE A 315 4.37 1.55 20.31
CA ILE A 315 5.56 1.74 21.14
C ILE A 315 6.83 1.36 20.36
N ARG A 316 6.86 0.21 19.69
CA ARG A 316 7.98 -0.22 18.84
C ARG A 316 8.30 0.84 17.78
N ALA A 317 7.28 1.35 17.09
CA ALA A 317 7.45 2.38 16.08
C ALA A 317 8.02 3.68 16.66
N ASN A 318 7.52 4.15 17.80
CA ASN A 318 8.01 5.37 18.46
C ASN A 318 9.44 5.19 19.00
N LEU A 319 9.79 4.06 19.57
CA LEU A 319 11.15 3.76 20.01
C LEU A 319 12.15 3.77 18.86
N LEU A 320 11.76 3.26 17.66
CA LEU A 320 12.58 3.37 16.47
C LEU A 320 12.74 4.83 15.99
N GLU A 321 11.71 5.68 16.12
CA GLU A 321 11.84 7.12 15.86
C GLU A 321 12.84 7.79 16.84
N VAL A 322 12.82 7.41 18.12
CA VAL A 322 13.83 7.86 19.12
C VAL A 322 15.23 7.44 18.70
N CYS A 323 15.40 6.21 18.21
CA CYS A 323 16.67 5.68 17.71
C CYS A 323 17.14 6.30 16.37
N GLY A 324 16.34 7.17 15.75
CA GLY A 324 16.75 7.92 14.56
C GLY A 324 16.21 7.38 13.25
N TYR A 325 15.19 6.55 13.27
CA TYR A 325 14.49 6.09 12.07
C TYR A 325 13.29 6.98 11.74
N LYS A 326 12.87 6.98 10.49
CA LYS A 326 11.52 7.39 10.06
C LYS A 326 10.67 6.16 9.96
N THR A 327 9.65 6.08 10.82
CA THR A 327 8.83 4.88 10.95
C THR A 327 7.44 5.09 10.36
N GLN A 328 6.90 4.05 9.76
CA GLN A 328 5.55 3.99 9.22
C GLN A 328 4.92 2.64 9.57
N LEU A 329 3.67 2.70 10.01
CA LEU A 329 2.83 1.52 10.20
C LEU A 329 1.95 1.36 8.96
N LEU A 330 2.07 0.25 8.26
CA LEU A 330 1.45 0.00 6.96
C LEU A 330 0.62 -1.28 7.02
N GLU A 331 -0.53 -1.30 6.35
CA GLU A 331 -1.25 -2.55 6.13
C GLU A 331 -0.50 -3.41 5.11
N PHE A 332 -0.17 -4.63 5.53
CA PHE A 332 0.58 -5.60 4.73
C PHE A 332 -0.33 -6.68 4.15
N VAL A 333 -1.22 -7.22 4.94
CA VAL A 333 -2.18 -8.27 4.57
C VAL A 333 -3.58 -7.69 4.62
N ASP A 334 -4.49 -8.17 3.74
CA ASP A 334 -5.89 -7.77 3.80
C ASP A 334 -6.51 -8.17 5.15
N PHE A 335 -7.23 -7.24 5.76
CA PHE A 335 -7.90 -7.42 7.04
C PHE A 335 -8.86 -8.64 7.05
N ALA A 336 -9.36 -9.03 5.88
CA ALA A 336 -10.18 -10.23 5.71
C ALA A 336 -9.44 -11.54 6.08
N HIS A 337 -8.09 -11.54 6.05
CA HIS A 337 -7.28 -12.71 6.35
C HIS A 337 -6.78 -12.75 7.79
N THR A 338 -6.46 -11.60 8.37
CA THR A 338 -6.00 -11.49 9.76
C THR A 338 -6.19 -10.07 10.30
N PRO A 339 -6.61 -9.91 11.57
CA PRO A 339 -6.62 -8.60 12.23
C PRO A 339 -5.20 -8.10 12.58
N LYS A 340 -4.19 -8.96 12.57
CA LYS A 340 -2.78 -8.63 12.83
C LYS A 340 -2.06 -8.49 11.49
N ASN A 341 -2.27 -7.35 10.85
CA ASN A 341 -1.86 -7.09 9.47
C ASN A 341 -0.92 -5.89 9.33
N ILE A 342 -0.33 -5.44 10.43
CA ILE A 342 0.56 -4.27 10.45
C ILE A 342 1.99 -4.70 10.09
N LEU A 343 2.62 -3.93 9.20
CA LEU A 343 4.03 -3.93 8.93
C LEU A 343 4.64 -2.63 9.46
N ILE A 344 5.67 -2.76 10.27
CA ILE A 344 6.52 -1.66 10.73
C ILE A 344 7.63 -1.49 9.69
N ARG A 345 7.63 -0.36 8.98
CA ARG A 345 8.71 0.05 8.10
C ARG A 345 9.48 1.18 8.76
N ALA A 346 10.76 1.00 9.00
CA ALA A 346 11.63 2.03 9.55
C ALA A 346 12.85 2.24 8.64
N VAL A 347 13.09 3.47 8.24
CA VAL A 347 14.24 3.86 7.39
C VAL A 347 15.06 4.90 8.14
N GLN A 348 16.37 4.70 8.23
CA GLN A 348 17.27 5.56 8.98
C GLN A 348 17.24 6.99 8.42
N LYS A 349 17.13 7.97 9.32
CA LYS A 349 17.22 9.39 9.00
C LYS A 349 18.65 9.89 9.22
N LYS A 350 19.09 10.83 8.40
CA LYS A 350 20.41 11.45 8.58
C LYS A 350 20.50 12.26 9.89
N ILE A 351 19.44 12.99 10.25
CA ILE A 351 19.41 13.84 11.46
C ILE A 351 17.97 13.86 12.00
N VAL A 352 17.82 13.62 13.31
CA VAL A 352 16.58 13.84 14.04
C VAL A 352 16.87 14.81 15.20
N PRO A 353 16.16 15.95 15.31
CA PRO A 353 16.36 16.91 16.38
C PRO A 353 16.15 16.26 17.76
N ARG A 354 17.02 16.61 18.75
CA ARG A 354 16.94 16.04 20.09
C ARG A 354 15.57 16.26 20.77
N ALA A 355 14.98 17.44 20.57
CA ALA A 355 13.66 17.75 21.13
C ALA A 355 12.56 16.81 20.58
N VAL A 356 12.64 16.42 19.29
CA VAL A 356 11.69 15.49 18.69
C VAL A 356 11.85 14.09 19.28
N LYS A 357 13.10 13.61 19.43
CA LYS A 357 13.38 12.32 20.08
C LYS A 357 12.86 12.29 21.53
N GLN A 358 13.10 13.37 22.28
CA GLN A 358 12.64 13.47 23.66
C GLN A 358 11.11 13.45 23.76
N ASN A 359 10.41 14.10 22.83
CA ASN A 359 8.96 14.09 22.80
C ASN A 359 8.41 12.67 22.59
N TYR A 360 8.91 11.93 21.59
CA TYR A 360 8.52 10.54 21.37
C TYR A 360 8.81 9.64 22.57
N LEU A 361 9.96 9.82 23.21
CA LEU A 361 10.30 9.03 24.41
C LEU A 361 9.33 9.32 25.55
N THR A 362 9.03 10.60 25.81
CA THR A 362 8.08 11.02 26.85
C THR A 362 6.68 10.46 26.59
N GLU A 363 6.21 10.43 25.35
CA GLU A 363 4.91 9.84 24.98
C GLU A 363 4.88 8.33 25.26
N VAL A 364 5.97 7.61 24.98
CA VAL A 364 6.09 6.17 25.31
C VAL A 364 6.09 5.98 26.82
N GLU A 365 6.86 6.77 27.58
CA GLU A 365 6.96 6.68 29.03
C GLU A 365 5.60 6.98 29.72
N HIS A 366 4.85 7.97 29.25
CA HIS A 366 3.50 8.25 29.75
C HIS A 366 2.55 7.07 29.51
N MET A 367 2.64 6.42 28.36
CA MET A 367 1.82 5.25 28.07
C MET A 367 2.19 4.06 28.96
N MET A 368 3.50 3.87 29.22
CA MET A 368 3.98 2.85 30.13
C MET A 368 3.51 3.10 31.57
N GLU A 369 3.52 4.34 32.02
CA GLU A 369 3.08 4.74 33.36
C GLU A 369 1.55 4.53 33.50
N GLU A 370 0.74 4.99 32.52
CA GLU A 370 -0.72 4.88 32.55
C GLU A 370 -1.21 3.44 32.58
N PHE A 371 -0.58 2.54 31.83
CA PHE A 371 -1.01 1.14 31.68
C PHE A 371 -0.15 0.14 32.48
N HIS A 372 0.77 0.60 33.30
CA HIS A 372 1.64 -0.18 34.20
C HIS A 372 2.42 -1.30 33.49
N PHE A 373 2.98 -1.03 32.30
CA PHE A 373 3.72 -2.05 31.60
C PHE A 373 5.18 -1.64 31.25
N THR A 374 6.01 -2.66 31.05
CA THR A 374 7.43 -2.54 30.77
C THR A 374 7.77 -3.31 29.50
N PRO A 375 7.74 -2.65 28.32
CA PRO A 375 8.02 -3.31 27.03
C PRO A 375 9.48 -3.77 26.97
N THR A 376 9.72 -4.98 26.48
CA THR A 376 11.07 -5.56 26.33
C THR A 376 11.98 -4.64 25.51
N LEU A 377 11.51 -4.11 24.39
CA LEU A 377 12.33 -3.22 23.52
C LEU A 377 12.79 -1.96 24.25
N TYR A 378 11.92 -1.35 25.07
CA TYR A 378 12.28 -0.18 25.87
C TYR A 378 13.43 -0.50 26.83
N GLY A 379 13.33 -1.61 27.57
CA GLY A 379 14.38 -2.07 28.48
C GLY A 379 15.72 -2.27 27.78
N LEU A 380 15.73 -3.04 26.68
CA LEU A 380 16.93 -3.32 25.88
C LEU A 380 17.61 -2.04 25.36
N LEU A 381 16.85 -1.09 24.85
CA LEU A 381 17.38 0.17 24.32
C LEU A 381 17.91 1.08 25.43
N LYS A 382 17.24 1.13 26.58
CA LYS A 382 17.66 1.89 27.76
C LYS A 382 18.97 1.34 28.36
N ASP A 383 19.03 0.02 28.53
CA ASP A 383 20.22 -0.63 29.13
C ASP A 383 21.47 -0.49 28.24
N SER A 384 21.26 -0.39 26.92
CA SER A 384 22.34 -0.16 25.95
C SER A 384 22.65 1.31 25.69
N GLY A 385 21.96 2.27 26.34
CA GLY A 385 22.17 3.70 26.18
C GLY A 385 21.75 4.26 24.82
N LYS A 386 20.82 3.60 24.11
CA LYS A 386 20.30 4.08 22.83
C LYS A 386 19.16 5.09 22.99
N ILE A 387 18.50 5.07 24.16
CA ILE A 387 17.44 6.01 24.58
C ILE A 387 17.71 6.53 25.98
#